data_cab6a1976898387a8f1c3bfba6451f38
#
_entry.id   cab6a1976898387a8f1c3bfba6451f38
#
_cell.length_a   1.000
_cell.length_b   1.000
_cell.length_c   1.000
_cell.angle_alpha   90.00
_cell.angle_beta   90.00
_cell.angle_gamma   90.00
#
_symmetry.space_group_name_H-M   'P 1'
#
loop_
_entity.id
_entity.type
_entity.pdbx_description
1 polymer ?
#
loop_
_entity_poly.entity_id
_entity_poly.type
_entity_poly.pdbx_seq_one_letter_code
_entity_poly.pdbx_strand_id
1 'polypeptide(L)'
;MSGVIPQVAALMGPCAAGTAYIPALADFVPMVKGRGSMALAGPHLVRAAVGEDVTQEELGGSRVHCRKSGVGDLEVADDQECIARIKQYLSFMPSHNREAPPRRATADPVERVVD
;
A
#
# COMPACT_ATOMS: atom_id res chain seq x y z
N MET A 1 4.23 14.63 -10.23
CA MET A 1 3.73 14.79 -8.85
C MET A 1 4.56 13.98 -7.85
N SER A 2 5.16 12.89 -8.28
CA SER A 2 6.05 12.08 -7.45
C SER A 2 7.15 12.92 -6.78
N GLY A 3 7.38 12.71 -5.48
CA GLY A 3 8.33 13.47 -4.69
C GLY A 3 7.94 14.92 -4.37
N VAL A 4 6.77 15.39 -4.81
CA VAL A 4 6.29 16.77 -4.58
C VAL A 4 5.07 16.77 -3.68
N ILE A 5 4.14 15.85 -3.90
CA ILE A 5 2.96 15.64 -3.06
C ILE A 5 2.79 14.15 -2.77
N PRO A 6 2.33 13.76 -1.57
CA PRO A 6 2.11 12.35 -1.25
C PRO A 6 0.98 11.78 -2.12
N GLN A 7 1.20 10.57 -2.63
CA GLN A 7 0.23 9.81 -3.39
C GLN A 7 -0.19 8.59 -2.57
N VAL A 8 -1.49 8.47 -2.30
CA VAL A 8 -2.05 7.38 -1.50
C VAL A 8 -3.02 6.58 -2.36
N ALA A 9 -2.88 5.28 -2.37
CA ALA A 9 -3.78 4.37 -3.07
C ALA A 9 -4.37 3.33 -2.11
N ALA A 10 -5.61 3.53 -1.68
CA ALA A 10 -6.33 2.61 -0.81
C ALA A 10 -6.91 1.43 -1.59
N LEU A 11 -6.47 0.22 -1.32
CA LEU A 11 -7.02 -0.99 -1.92
C LEU A 11 -8.14 -1.55 -1.04
N MET A 12 -9.37 -1.10 -1.28
CA MET A 12 -10.59 -1.53 -0.59
C MET A 12 -11.34 -2.62 -1.35
N GLY A 13 -10.85 -3.02 -2.51
CA GLY A 13 -11.41 -4.03 -3.39
C GLY A 13 -10.37 -4.54 -4.39
N PRO A 14 -10.80 -5.37 -5.36
CA PRO A 14 -9.92 -5.89 -6.38
C PRO A 14 -9.40 -4.80 -7.32
N CYS A 15 -8.10 -4.84 -7.60
CA CYS A 15 -7.44 -3.97 -8.57
C CYS A 15 -6.63 -4.85 -9.53
N ALA A 16 -6.96 -4.82 -10.82
CA ALA A 16 -6.36 -5.74 -11.78
C ALA A 16 -5.88 -5.06 -13.06
N ALA A 17 -4.99 -5.73 -13.77
CA ALA A 17 -4.42 -5.32 -15.05
C ALA A 17 -3.76 -3.93 -14.98
N GLY A 18 -4.02 -3.06 -15.95
CA GLY A 18 -3.40 -1.74 -16.05
C GLY A 18 -3.67 -0.83 -14.84
N THR A 19 -4.78 -0.98 -14.15
CA THR A 19 -5.09 -0.21 -12.95
C THR A 19 -4.20 -0.55 -11.77
N ALA A 20 -3.61 -1.75 -11.74
CA ALA A 20 -2.69 -2.16 -10.68
C ALA A 20 -1.38 -1.36 -10.66
N TYR A 21 -1.02 -0.71 -11.74
CA TYR A 21 0.14 0.18 -11.77
C TYR A 21 -0.04 1.43 -10.90
N ILE A 22 -1.28 1.91 -10.75
CA ILE A 22 -1.56 3.11 -9.96
C ILE A 22 -1.16 2.91 -8.49
N PRO A 23 -1.69 1.90 -7.77
CA PRO A 23 -1.25 1.64 -6.39
C PRO A 23 0.22 1.21 -6.30
N ALA A 24 0.72 0.44 -7.26
CA ALA A 24 2.11 -0.01 -7.24
C ALA A 24 3.13 1.14 -7.34
N LEU A 25 2.72 2.31 -7.82
CA LEU A 25 3.55 3.52 -7.94
C LEU A 25 3.19 4.60 -6.91
N ALA A 26 2.26 4.32 -6.00
CA ALA A 26 1.89 5.25 -4.93
C ALA A 26 2.92 5.22 -3.78
N ASP A 27 2.92 6.27 -2.97
CA ASP A 27 3.84 6.41 -1.83
C ASP A 27 3.32 5.69 -0.57
N PHE A 28 2.02 5.41 -0.48
CA PHE A 28 1.40 4.67 0.62
C PHE A 28 0.20 3.87 0.15
N VAL A 29 0.24 2.56 0.38
CA VAL A 29 -0.73 1.58 -0.13
C VAL A 29 -1.34 0.75 0.99
N PRO A 30 -2.35 1.25 1.73
CA PRO A 30 -3.11 0.44 2.67
C PRO A 30 -4.06 -0.51 1.94
N MET A 31 -4.13 -1.76 2.40
CA MET A 31 -4.95 -2.82 1.81
C MET A 31 -5.92 -3.40 2.82
N VAL A 32 -7.21 -3.47 2.47
CA VAL A 32 -8.23 -4.08 3.33
C VAL A 32 -8.13 -5.59 3.25
N LYS A 33 -7.96 -6.23 4.40
CA LYS A 33 -7.81 -7.68 4.54
C LYS A 33 -8.96 -8.46 3.91
N GLY A 34 -8.63 -9.45 3.09
CA GLY A 34 -9.61 -10.34 2.45
C GLY A 34 -10.50 -9.68 1.38
N ARG A 35 -10.29 -8.39 1.09
CA ARG A 35 -11.02 -7.63 0.05
C ARG A 35 -10.09 -6.91 -0.90
N GLY A 36 -9.11 -6.22 -0.38
CA GLY A 36 -8.09 -5.53 -1.17
C GLY A 36 -7.16 -6.52 -1.85
N SER A 37 -7.06 -6.47 -3.15
CA SER A 37 -6.11 -7.27 -3.92
C SER A 37 -5.58 -6.51 -5.12
N MET A 38 -4.38 -6.85 -5.55
CA MET A 38 -3.72 -6.21 -6.69
C MET A 38 -2.93 -7.25 -7.48
N ALA A 39 -3.21 -7.37 -8.78
CA ALA A 39 -2.48 -8.25 -9.68
C ALA A 39 -2.56 -7.78 -11.12
N LEU A 40 -1.52 -8.02 -11.92
CA LEU A 40 -1.53 -7.71 -13.37
C LEU A 40 -2.45 -8.64 -14.14
N ALA A 41 -2.60 -9.90 -13.69
CA ALA A 41 -3.47 -10.89 -14.31
C ALA A 41 -4.36 -11.53 -13.23
N GLY A 42 -5.61 -11.79 -13.55
CA GLY A 42 -6.49 -12.55 -12.67
C GLY A 42 -6.22 -14.05 -12.70
N PRO A 43 -6.77 -14.84 -11.75
CA PRO A 43 -6.55 -16.29 -11.66
C PRO A 43 -6.82 -17.05 -12.95
N HIS A 44 -7.87 -16.69 -13.70
CA HIS A 44 -8.20 -17.33 -14.97
C HIS A 44 -7.11 -17.16 -16.04
N LEU A 45 -6.50 -15.99 -16.10
CA LEU A 45 -5.42 -15.74 -17.05
C LEU A 45 -4.13 -16.43 -16.63
N VAL A 46 -3.84 -16.47 -15.34
CA VAL A 46 -2.70 -17.23 -14.78
C VAL A 46 -2.83 -18.71 -15.13
N ARG A 47 -4.02 -19.30 -14.90
CA ARG A 47 -4.30 -20.68 -15.28
C ARG A 47 -4.11 -20.94 -16.78
N ALA A 48 -4.61 -20.04 -17.62
CA ALA A 48 -4.48 -20.18 -19.09
C ALA A 48 -3.03 -20.04 -19.58
N ALA A 49 -2.24 -19.16 -18.95
CA ALA A 49 -0.87 -18.86 -19.38
C ALA A 49 0.18 -19.83 -18.85
N VAL A 50 0.06 -20.22 -17.58
CA VAL A 50 1.10 -21.03 -16.88
C VAL A 50 0.57 -22.33 -16.28
N GLY A 51 -0.75 -22.60 -16.36
CA GLY A 51 -1.38 -23.82 -15.87
C GLY A 51 -1.56 -23.89 -14.35
N GLU A 52 -1.33 -22.80 -13.62
CA GLU A 52 -1.45 -22.76 -12.16
C GLU A 52 -2.86 -22.40 -11.72
N ASP A 53 -3.41 -23.16 -10.77
CA ASP A 53 -4.64 -22.83 -10.09
C ASP A 53 -4.33 -22.05 -8.81
N VAL A 54 -4.64 -20.75 -8.82
CA VAL A 54 -4.43 -19.83 -7.70
C VAL A 54 -5.70 -19.05 -7.40
N THR A 55 -5.93 -18.72 -6.14
CA THR A 55 -6.99 -17.80 -5.75
C THR A 55 -6.53 -16.36 -5.90
N GLN A 56 -7.47 -15.42 -5.92
CA GLN A 56 -7.15 -13.99 -5.98
C GLN A 56 -6.36 -13.51 -4.76
N GLU A 57 -6.63 -14.06 -3.58
CA GLU A 57 -5.90 -13.76 -2.35
C GLU A 57 -4.47 -14.29 -2.38
N GLU A 58 -4.26 -15.50 -2.89
CA GLU A 58 -2.92 -16.09 -3.05
C GLU A 58 -2.10 -15.38 -4.12
N LEU A 59 -2.74 -14.88 -5.15
CA LEU A 59 -2.08 -14.17 -6.26
C LEU A 59 -1.66 -12.76 -5.87
N GLY A 60 -2.51 -12.01 -5.19
CA GLY A 60 -2.26 -10.59 -4.94
C GLY A 60 -3.10 -9.99 -3.81
N GLY A 61 -3.51 -10.78 -2.82
CA GLY A 61 -4.23 -10.27 -1.66
C GLY A 61 -3.36 -9.48 -0.67
N SER A 62 -3.98 -8.88 0.31
CA SER A 62 -3.32 -8.04 1.32
C SER A 62 -2.18 -8.77 2.03
N ARG A 63 -2.39 -10.05 2.37
CA ARG A 63 -1.34 -10.87 3.01
C ARG A 63 -0.10 -11.06 2.14
N VAL A 64 -0.27 -11.19 0.82
CA VAL A 64 0.85 -11.32 -0.11
C VAL A 64 1.60 -10.01 -0.19
N HIS A 65 0.90 -8.92 -0.46
CA HIS A 65 1.56 -7.64 -0.72
C HIS A 65 2.10 -6.96 0.55
N CYS A 66 1.42 -7.06 1.68
CA CYS A 66 1.89 -6.44 2.92
C CYS A 66 2.90 -7.28 3.72
N ARG A 67 3.06 -8.59 3.40
CA ARG A 67 3.94 -9.47 4.20
C ARG A 67 5.04 -10.18 3.42
N LYS A 68 4.90 -10.30 2.09
CA LYS A 68 5.86 -11.02 1.25
C LYS A 68 6.52 -10.11 0.22
N SER A 69 5.74 -9.42 -0.61
CA SER A 69 6.28 -8.60 -1.69
C SER A 69 6.69 -7.19 -1.25
N GLY A 70 6.07 -6.65 -0.19
CA GLY A 70 6.32 -5.29 0.26
C GLY A 70 5.72 -4.20 -0.64
N VAL A 71 4.85 -4.55 -1.58
CA VAL A 71 4.18 -3.57 -2.45
C VAL A 71 3.01 -2.88 -1.74
N GLY A 72 2.35 -3.59 -0.79
CA GLY A 72 1.38 -3.00 0.12
C GLY A 72 2.08 -2.64 1.44
N ASP A 73 1.84 -1.43 1.94
CA ASP A 73 2.51 -0.94 3.15
C ASP A 73 1.81 -1.39 4.43
N LEU A 74 0.48 -1.49 4.41
CA LEU A 74 -0.29 -1.77 5.61
C LEU A 74 -1.53 -2.61 5.32
N GLU A 75 -1.67 -3.74 6.03
CA GLU A 75 -2.92 -4.51 6.06
C GLU A 75 -3.84 -3.93 7.14
N VAL A 76 -5.06 -3.58 6.78
CA VAL A 76 -6.09 -3.02 7.67
C VAL A 76 -7.33 -3.91 7.70
N ALA A 77 -8.11 -3.85 8.78
CA ALA A 77 -9.26 -4.73 8.97
C ALA A 77 -10.44 -4.39 8.05
N ASP A 78 -10.72 -3.11 7.87
CA ASP A 78 -11.87 -2.60 7.13
C ASP A 78 -11.64 -1.23 6.49
N ASP A 79 -12.66 -0.72 5.81
CA ASP A 79 -12.61 0.56 5.11
C ASP A 79 -12.47 1.75 6.09
N GLN A 80 -13.04 1.63 7.30
CA GLN A 80 -12.95 2.70 8.31
C GLN A 80 -11.54 2.80 8.86
N GLU A 81 -10.91 1.68 9.19
CA GLU A 81 -9.50 1.66 9.59
C GLU A 81 -8.61 2.15 8.45
N CYS A 82 -8.88 1.76 7.21
CA CYS A 82 -8.15 2.21 6.04
C CYS A 82 -8.13 3.75 5.95
N ILE A 83 -9.30 4.38 6.05
CA ILE A 83 -9.43 5.85 6.03
C ILE A 83 -8.72 6.49 7.24
N ALA A 84 -8.83 5.89 8.42
CA ALA A 84 -8.14 6.39 9.62
C ALA A 84 -6.61 6.37 9.45
N ARG A 85 -6.06 5.30 8.88
CA ARG A 85 -4.62 5.19 8.60
C ARG A 85 -4.13 6.17 7.53
N ILE A 86 -4.94 6.41 6.50
CA ILE A 86 -4.64 7.44 5.50
C ILE A 86 -4.57 8.83 6.15
N LYS A 87 -5.54 9.18 6.98
CA LYS A 87 -5.53 10.44 7.72
C LYS A 87 -4.30 10.54 8.64
N GLN A 88 -3.93 9.46 9.30
CA GLN A 88 -2.73 9.39 10.13
C GLN A 88 -1.46 9.60 9.28
N TYR A 89 -1.33 8.93 8.15
CA TYR A 89 -0.20 9.11 7.23
C TYR A 89 -0.10 10.56 6.76
N LEU A 90 -1.19 11.15 6.31
CA LEU A 90 -1.22 12.55 5.85
C LEU A 90 -0.93 13.56 6.96
N SER A 91 -1.19 13.22 8.24
CA SER A 91 -0.88 14.10 9.36
C SER A 91 0.63 14.33 9.60
N PHE A 92 1.49 13.48 9.02
CA PHE A 92 2.95 13.66 9.03
C PHE A 92 3.44 14.58 7.91
N MET A 93 2.57 14.95 6.99
CA MET A 93 2.89 15.78 5.84
C MET A 93 2.50 17.25 6.09
N PRO A 94 3.19 18.22 5.45
CA PRO A 94 2.76 19.60 5.48
C PRO A 94 1.47 19.80 4.68
N SER A 95 0.80 20.96 4.87
CA SER A 95 -0.44 21.29 4.18
C SER A 95 -0.26 21.51 2.67
N HIS A 96 0.95 21.82 2.23
CA HIS A 96 1.29 21.97 0.82
C HIS A 96 2.81 21.80 0.59
N ASN A 97 3.21 21.58 -0.66
CA ASN A 97 4.57 21.24 -1.05
C ASN A 97 5.63 22.36 -0.87
N ARG A 98 5.22 23.56 -0.52
CA ARG A 98 6.15 24.69 -0.23
C ARG A 98 6.42 24.85 1.26
N GLU A 99 5.80 24.04 2.09
CA GLU A 99 5.97 24.05 3.54
C GLU A 99 6.89 22.88 3.94
N ALA A 100 7.78 23.13 4.91
CA ALA A 100 8.63 22.07 5.42
C ALA A 100 7.81 21.06 6.24
N PRO A 101 8.17 19.77 6.20
CA PRO A 101 7.52 18.76 7.03
C PRO A 101 7.59 19.12 8.51
N PRO A 102 6.54 18.81 9.29
CA PRO A 102 6.53 19.06 10.71
C PRO A 102 7.69 18.31 11.38
N ARG A 103 8.43 19.01 12.24
CA ARG A 103 9.56 18.43 12.98
C ARG A 103 9.25 18.42 14.46
N ARG A 104 9.57 17.32 15.12
CA ARG A 104 9.52 17.19 16.56
C ARG A 104 10.92 16.91 17.10
N ALA A 105 11.30 17.61 18.15
CA ALA A 105 12.54 17.28 18.86
C ALA A 105 12.42 15.87 19.45
N THR A 106 13.49 15.09 19.31
CA THR A 106 13.61 13.75 19.87
C THR A 106 14.88 13.67 20.69
N ALA A 107 14.85 12.87 21.77
CA ALA A 107 16.02 12.50 22.54
C ALA A 107 16.69 11.23 22.00
N ASP A 108 16.17 10.65 20.95
CA ASP A 108 16.70 9.45 20.32
C ASP A 108 18.04 9.77 19.63
N PRO A 109 19.16 9.12 20.00
CA PRO A 109 20.46 9.41 19.43
C PRO A 109 20.54 8.98 17.97
N VAL A 110 21.20 9.79 17.15
CA VAL A 110 21.36 9.54 15.70
C VAL A 110 22.09 8.22 15.43
N GLU A 111 22.97 7.83 16.33
CA GLU A 111 23.82 6.62 16.24
C GLU A 111 23.24 5.43 16.98
N ARG A 112 21.94 5.43 17.26
CA ARG A 112 21.29 4.28 17.90
C ARG A 112 21.42 3.02 17.03
N VAL A 113 22.03 2.00 17.60
CA VAL A 113 22.05 0.65 17.00
C VAL A 113 20.69 0.00 17.27
N VAL A 114 20.09 -0.52 16.22
CA VAL A 114 18.84 -1.30 16.29
C VAL A 114 19.22 -2.75 16.11
N ASP A 115 19.01 -3.57 17.15
CA ASP A 115 19.22 -5.01 17.15
C ASP A 115 18.11 -5.75 16.39
#